data_46e4e9b173402fb1b291c25c7c1d43e8
#
_entry.id   46e4e9b173402fb1b291c25c7c1d43e8
#
_cell.length_a   1.000
_cell.length_b   1.000
_cell.length_c   1.000
_cell.angle_alpha   90.00
_cell.angle_beta   90.00
_cell.angle_gamma   90.00
#
_symmetry.space_group_name_H-M   'P 1'
#
loop_
_entity.id
_entity.type
_entity.pdbx_description
1 polymer ?
#
loop_
_entity_poly.entity_id
_entity_poly.type
_entity_poly.pdbx_seq_one_letter_code
_entity_poly.pdbx_strand_id
1 'polypeptide(L)'
;MKIRAAAGILSALLVTQSWATEKQILWGDTHLHTNRSFDAFTNRNFSVGPDEAYRFARGLPVEHPGHKARVQLETPLDFLVVSDHAEFLGNIRHLYNVGIPTEGMGFFQKLRVWYVQYLIRDAIKKGEGRAFFVRQLPDPFDTPQEAISEWDLAGSVFPRVPVLEDQAWSDIADAAEANNIPGQFSAILGWEYSLIPGGANLHRVVMTDLDGESAKVFQPFGSDDSLYPEDLWAWLDKTSEETGGNFIAIPHNSNISKGAMFDTITMRNEPIGPEYAEIRRRWEPIVEVTQYKGDSETHPVLSPNDPFADFEDYPYYIQRDWTEYKPQVGDFMRSALIRGMQIEREIGVNPYQFGVIGSTDAHTGLAAAEENNFHGKFATDSMPASKLEGWSDNANSSFGWAMGAQGLAAVWAEENTRESIMQAMKRRETYATTGPRIGLRFYGGYGLDATALEASAFPYESSGAVPMGGELDPQESSAPVFLVHAMADPKSGTLDRIQIVKGWVDEAGEANEQIFDVAWSSPDRMQADGSLRPGP
;
A
#
# COMPACT_ATOMS: atom_id res chain seq x y z
N MET A 1 30.13 28.78 72.51
CA MET A 1 28.92 29.10 71.80
C MET A 1 29.12 28.53 70.37
N LYS A 2 28.53 27.38 70.09
CA LYS A 2 28.72 26.65 68.79
C LYS A 2 27.51 26.87 67.91
N ILE A 3 27.69 27.56 66.82
CA ILE A 3 26.65 27.78 65.78
C ILE A 3 26.69 26.59 64.84
N ARG A 4 25.60 25.81 64.73
CA ARG A 4 25.39 24.77 63.73
C ARG A 4 24.64 25.40 62.55
N ALA A 5 25.26 25.42 61.37
CA ALA A 5 24.60 25.74 60.12
C ALA A 5 23.91 24.47 59.57
N ALA A 6 22.61 24.52 59.35
CA ALA A 6 21.85 23.49 58.65
C ALA A 6 21.79 23.88 57.18
N ALA A 7 22.40 23.05 56.32
CA ALA A 7 22.26 23.16 54.85
C ALA A 7 20.99 22.43 54.44
N GLY A 8 19.99 23.16 53.98
CA GLY A 8 18.79 22.62 53.33
C GLY A 8 19.09 22.32 51.86
N ILE A 9 19.01 21.06 51.46
CA ILE A 9 19.05 20.63 50.06
C ILE A 9 17.65 20.83 49.50
N LEU A 10 17.50 21.81 48.62
CA LEU A 10 16.29 22.07 47.84
C LEU A 10 16.35 21.15 46.61
N SER A 11 15.69 19.97 46.63
CA SER A 11 15.51 19.12 45.47
C SER A 11 14.42 19.76 44.58
N ALA A 12 14.85 20.40 43.50
CA ALA A 12 13.94 20.79 42.41
C ALA A 12 13.51 19.56 41.65
N LEU A 13 12.30 19.09 41.88
CA LEU A 13 11.61 18.15 40.98
C LEU A 13 11.31 18.90 39.67
N LEU A 14 12.12 18.66 38.66
CA LEU A 14 11.78 18.95 37.26
C LEU A 14 10.64 18.02 36.86
N VAL A 15 9.39 18.49 36.99
CA VAL A 15 8.25 17.89 36.31
C VAL A 15 8.41 18.28 34.84
N THR A 16 8.98 17.39 34.04
CA THR A 16 8.87 17.47 32.59
C THR A 16 7.42 17.18 32.25
N GLN A 17 6.61 18.22 32.09
CA GLN A 17 5.36 18.08 31.32
C GLN A 17 5.77 17.71 29.91
N SER A 18 5.60 16.46 29.55
CA SER A 18 5.58 16.05 28.14
C SER A 18 4.32 16.69 27.55
N TRP A 19 4.49 17.79 26.85
CA TRP A 19 3.45 18.27 25.94
C TRP A 19 3.30 17.18 24.91
N ALA A 20 2.11 16.57 24.81
CA ALA A 20 1.81 15.72 23.68
C ALA A 20 2.04 16.58 22.43
N THR A 21 2.97 16.16 21.59
CA THR A 21 3.26 16.83 20.32
C THR A 21 1.99 16.77 19.49
N GLU A 22 1.53 17.91 18.98
CA GLU A 22 0.34 17.97 18.14
C GLU A 22 0.62 17.19 16.85
N LYS A 23 -0.18 16.15 16.57
CA LYS A 23 -0.02 15.35 15.35
C LYS A 23 -0.30 16.21 14.12
N GLN A 24 0.52 16.05 13.11
CA GLN A 24 0.36 16.65 11.80
C GLN A 24 -0.04 15.59 10.76
N ILE A 25 -0.77 16.01 9.75
CA ILE A 25 -1.07 15.14 8.62
C ILE A 25 0.10 15.15 7.64
N LEU A 26 0.59 13.95 7.29
CA LEU A 26 1.64 13.74 6.30
C LEU A 26 1.07 12.99 5.11
N TRP A 27 1.44 13.44 3.91
CA TRP A 27 0.97 12.90 2.64
C TRP A 27 2.09 12.20 1.92
N GLY A 28 1.87 10.96 1.52
CA GLY A 28 2.89 10.19 0.83
C GLY A 28 2.36 9.07 -0.03
N ASP A 29 3.31 8.35 -0.60
CA ASP A 29 3.07 7.17 -1.41
C ASP A 29 3.95 6.03 -0.89
N THR A 30 3.34 4.89 -0.60
CA THR A 30 4.05 3.72 -0.08
C THR A 30 4.37 2.68 -1.16
N HIS A 31 3.92 2.91 -2.41
CA HIS A 31 3.97 1.91 -3.45
C HIS A 31 4.42 2.51 -4.79
N LEU A 32 5.72 2.46 -5.05
CA LEU A 32 6.32 3.03 -6.25
C LEU A 32 7.44 2.15 -6.78
N HIS A 33 7.41 1.88 -8.09
CA HIS A 33 8.42 1.10 -8.79
C HIS A 33 9.34 1.98 -9.64
N THR A 34 10.63 1.70 -9.56
CA THR A 34 11.67 2.36 -10.35
C THR A 34 12.17 1.46 -11.48
N ASN A 35 13.25 1.85 -12.14
CA ASN A 35 13.90 1.01 -13.13
C ASN A 35 14.64 -0.22 -12.54
N ARG A 36 14.48 -0.48 -11.22
CA ARG A 36 14.98 -1.70 -10.57
C ARG A 36 13.96 -2.83 -10.65
N SER A 37 12.66 -2.52 -10.76
CA SER A 37 11.61 -3.50 -11.03
C SER A 37 11.68 -4.00 -12.48
N PHE A 38 11.55 -5.32 -12.64
CA PHE A 38 11.70 -5.97 -13.95
C PHE A 38 10.62 -5.53 -14.95
N ASP A 39 9.39 -5.36 -14.50
CA ASP A 39 8.25 -4.97 -15.32
C ASP A 39 8.22 -3.47 -15.62
N ALA A 40 8.61 -2.60 -14.67
CA ALA A 40 8.81 -1.18 -14.93
C ALA A 40 9.88 -0.98 -16.03
N PHE A 41 10.99 -1.72 -15.95
CA PHE A 41 12.06 -1.64 -16.94
C PHE A 41 11.60 -2.14 -18.32
N THR A 42 10.93 -3.29 -18.40
CA THR A 42 10.43 -3.84 -19.67
C THR A 42 9.34 -2.96 -20.30
N ASN A 43 8.61 -2.19 -19.48
CA ASN A 43 7.63 -1.19 -19.90
C ASN A 43 8.22 0.23 -20.06
N ARG A 44 9.52 0.31 -20.39
CA ARG A 44 10.27 1.52 -20.81
C ARG A 44 10.65 2.51 -19.72
N ASN A 45 10.57 2.18 -18.46
CA ASN A 45 11.24 2.99 -17.45
C ASN A 45 12.75 2.68 -17.45
N PHE A 46 13.50 3.25 -18.39
CA PHE A 46 14.95 3.05 -18.48
C PHE A 46 15.76 4.04 -17.64
N SER A 47 15.20 5.20 -17.30
CA SER A 47 15.94 6.35 -16.79
C SER A 47 15.60 6.76 -15.36
N VAL A 48 14.39 6.49 -14.86
CA VAL A 48 13.99 6.90 -13.51
C VAL A 48 14.32 5.77 -12.53
N GLY A 49 15.37 5.98 -11.78
CA GLY A 49 15.81 5.12 -10.69
C GLY A 49 15.36 5.64 -9.32
N PRO A 50 15.86 5.03 -8.22
CA PRO A 50 15.44 5.40 -6.86
C PRO A 50 15.74 6.87 -6.51
N ASP A 51 16.89 7.43 -6.91
CA ASP A 51 17.22 8.83 -6.64
C ASP A 51 16.26 9.79 -7.35
N GLU A 52 16.00 9.56 -8.64
CA GLU A 52 15.04 10.37 -9.40
C GLU A 52 13.64 10.28 -8.82
N ALA A 53 13.22 9.11 -8.33
CA ALA A 53 11.92 8.89 -7.71
C ALA A 53 11.75 9.73 -6.42
N TYR A 54 12.71 9.66 -5.52
CA TYR A 54 12.70 10.50 -4.30
C TYR A 54 12.78 11.99 -4.63
N ARG A 55 13.57 12.40 -5.62
CA ARG A 55 13.64 13.79 -6.06
C ARG A 55 12.31 14.28 -6.61
N PHE A 56 11.63 13.48 -7.42
CA PHE A 56 10.30 13.82 -7.94
C PHE A 56 9.30 13.98 -6.80
N ALA A 57 9.25 13.05 -5.85
CA ALA A 57 8.36 13.13 -4.68
C ALA A 57 8.61 14.40 -3.84
N ARG A 58 9.84 14.83 -3.73
CA ARG A 58 10.23 16.11 -3.10
C ARG A 58 9.87 17.36 -3.91
N GLY A 59 9.18 17.21 -5.04
CA GLY A 59 8.83 18.31 -5.94
C GLY A 59 10.01 18.85 -6.76
N LEU A 60 11.09 18.10 -6.92
CA LEU A 60 12.19 18.46 -7.81
C LEU A 60 11.91 17.94 -9.22
N PRO A 61 12.31 18.69 -10.27
CA PRO A 61 12.05 18.28 -11.63
C PRO A 61 12.93 17.09 -12.05
N VAL A 62 12.31 16.15 -12.78
CA VAL A 62 12.98 15.00 -13.39
C VAL A 62 12.58 14.86 -14.87
N GLU A 63 13.31 14.05 -15.64
CA GLU A 63 12.94 13.70 -17.00
C GLU A 63 11.97 12.51 -16.98
N HIS A 64 10.81 12.65 -17.60
CA HIS A 64 9.84 11.57 -17.71
C HIS A 64 10.39 10.38 -18.53
N PRO A 65 10.30 9.12 -18.07
CA PRO A 65 10.97 7.99 -18.73
C PRO A 65 10.42 7.70 -20.12
N GLY A 66 9.14 7.96 -20.38
CA GLY A 66 8.48 7.72 -21.67
C GLY A 66 8.68 8.85 -22.68
N HIS A 67 8.07 10.02 -22.43
CA HIS A 67 8.03 11.13 -23.40
C HIS A 67 9.16 12.14 -23.27
N LYS A 68 10.09 11.96 -22.32
CA LYS A 68 11.30 12.76 -22.14
C LYS A 68 11.10 14.24 -21.78
N ALA A 69 9.88 14.66 -21.52
CA ALA A 69 9.65 16.01 -21.01
C ALA A 69 10.10 16.12 -19.55
N ARG A 70 10.45 17.34 -19.15
CA ARG A 70 10.70 17.66 -17.74
C ARG A 70 9.38 17.75 -17.01
N VAL A 71 9.21 16.97 -15.93
CA VAL A 71 8.01 16.87 -15.11
C VAL A 71 8.34 17.13 -13.63
N GLN A 72 7.34 17.56 -12.87
CA GLN A 72 7.50 17.95 -11.47
C GLN A 72 6.13 17.92 -10.80
N LEU A 73 6.06 17.49 -9.53
CA LEU A 73 4.84 17.64 -8.72
C LEU A 73 4.53 19.11 -8.44
N GLU A 74 3.26 19.48 -8.49
CA GLU A 74 2.79 20.81 -8.06
C GLU A 74 2.80 20.93 -6.52
N THR A 75 2.54 19.83 -5.83
CA THR A 75 2.58 19.75 -4.38
C THR A 75 3.47 18.57 -3.95
N PRO A 76 4.67 18.84 -3.39
CA PRO A 76 5.56 17.78 -2.92
C PRO A 76 4.88 16.82 -1.94
N LEU A 77 5.33 15.56 -1.91
CA LEU A 77 4.98 14.62 -0.87
C LEU A 77 5.82 14.86 0.39
N ASP A 78 5.31 14.40 1.54
CA ASP A 78 6.03 14.44 2.81
C ASP A 78 6.89 13.19 3.00
N PHE A 79 6.50 12.07 2.39
CA PHE A 79 7.27 10.82 2.40
C PHE A 79 7.04 9.99 1.13
N LEU A 80 7.99 9.09 0.86
CA LEU A 80 7.89 8.11 -0.22
C LEU A 80 8.57 6.81 0.20
N VAL A 81 7.95 5.67 -0.16
CA VAL A 81 8.59 4.36 -0.17
C VAL A 81 8.87 3.96 -1.62
N VAL A 82 10.14 3.75 -1.96
CA VAL A 82 10.48 3.02 -3.19
C VAL A 82 10.36 1.54 -2.89
N SER A 83 9.45 0.86 -3.57
CA SER A 83 9.04 -0.52 -3.27
C SER A 83 9.20 -1.44 -4.48
N ASP A 84 10.36 -1.39 -5.13
CA ASP A 84 10.66 -2.27 -6.25
C ASP A 84 10.47 -3.75 -5.88
N HIS A 85 10.01 -4.58 -6.85
CA HIS A 85 9.85 -6.02 -6.65
C HIS A 85 11.13 -6.66 -6.10
N ALA A 86 11.01 -7.49 -5.05
CA ALA A 86 12.12 -8.30 -4.54
C ALA A 86 12.60 -9.30 -5.58
N GLU A 87 11.64 -9.86 -6.33
CA GLU A 87 11.90 -10.84 -7.37
C GLU A 87 12.71 -10.22 -8.51
N PHE A 88 13.88 -10.81 -8.78
CA PHE A 88 14.80 -10.34 -9.83
C PHE A 88 15.22 -8.88 -9.70
N LEU A 89 15.31 -8.35 -8.49
CA LEU A 89 15.61 -6.95 -8.20
C LEU A 89 16.84 -6.46 -8.98
N GLY A 90 16.64 -5.51 -9.89
CA GLY A 90 17.69 -4.94 -10.75
C GLY A 90 18.26 -5.87 -11.84
N ASN A 91 17.95 -7.17 -11.82
CA ASN A 91 18.54 -8.18 -12.71
C ASN A 91 18.27 -7.91 -14.18
N ILE A 92 17.03 -7.55 -14.55
CA ILE A 92 16.65 -7.30 -15.97
C ILE A 92 17.33 -6.06 -16.51
N ARG A 93 17.42 -5.00 -15.70
CA ARG A 93 18.16 -3.79 -16.06
C ARG A 93 19.66 -4.07 -16.29
N HIS A 94 20.27 -4.84 -15.40
CA HIS A 94 21.69 -5.23 -15.53
C HIS A 94 21.90 -6.13 -16.75
N LEU A 95 21.04 -7.14 -16.94
CA LEU A 95 21.06 -8.03 -18.10
C LEU A 95 20.99 -7.25 -19.42
N TYR A 96 20.12 -6.24 -19.49
CA TYR A 96 19.97 -5.41 -20.69
C TYR A 96 21.21 -4.54 -20.95
N ASN A 97 21.74 -3.85 -19.96
CA ASN A 97 22.79 -2.86 -20.13
C ASN A 97 24.20 -3.50 -20.20
N VAL A 98 24.49 -4.49 -19.38
CA VAL A 98 25.81 -5.07 -19.18
C VAL A 98 25.84 -6.54 -19.61
N GLY A 99 24.94 -7.35 -19.11
CA GLY A 99 24.88 -8.80 -19.27
C GLY A 99 25.05 -9.51 -17.92
N ILE A 100 24.59 -10.76 -17.84
CA ILE A 100 24.71 -11.56 -16.64
C ILE A 100 26.12 -12.18 -16.54
N PRO A 101 26.78 -12.09 -15.38
CA PRO A 101 28.04 -12.78 -15.16
C PRO A 101 27.89 -14.28 -15.35
N THR A 102 28.74 -14.89 -16.16
CA THR A 102 28.70 -16.34 -16.48
C THR A 102 29.91 -17.10 -15.95
N GLU A 103 30.69 -16.48 -15.07
CA GLU A 103 31.85 -17.11 -14.43
C GLU A 103 31.39 -18.31 -13.58
N GLY A 104 32.11 -19.42 -13.68
CA GLY A 104 31.76 -20.66 -12.98
C GLY A 104 30.63 -21.49 -13.61
N MET A 105 29.88 -20.97 -14.58
CA MET A 105 28.78 -21.71 -15.25
C MET A 105 29.31 -22.71 -16.28
N GLY A 106 28.63 -23.87 -16.38
CA GLY A 106 28.87 -24.85 -17.44
C GLY A 106 28.44 -24.35 -18.82
N PHE A 107 28.91 -25.01 -19.88
CA PHE A 107 28.67 -24.59 -21.27
C PHE A 107 27.17 -24.42 -21.60
N PHE A 108 26.32 -25.36 -21.23
CA PHE A 108 24.88 -25.28 -21.50
C PHE A 108 24.17 -24.19 -20.71
N GLN A 109 24.61 -23.93 -19.48
CA GLN A 109 24.10 -22.81 -18.67
C GLN A 109 24.46 -21.47 -19.32
N LYS A 110 25.71 -21.29 -19.75
CA LYS A 110 26.13 -20.08 -20.48
C LYS A 110 25.33 -19.86 -21.75
N LEU A 111 25.05 -20.92 -22.50
CA LEU A 111 24.25 -20.85 -23.71
C LEU A 111 22.79 -20.43 -23.40
N ARG A 112 22.19 -20.99 -22.33
CA ARG A 112 20.86 -20.61 -21.87
C ARG A 112 20.81 -19.13 -21.46
N VAL A 113 21.74 -18.67 -20.62
CA VAL A 113 21.84 -17.27 -20.21
C VAL A 113 21.99 -16.35 -21.42
N TRP A 114 22.88 -16.67 -22.35
CA TRP A 114 23.06 -15.89 -23.58
C TRP A 114 21.77 -15.81 -24.40
N TYR A 115 21.06 -16.93 -24.55
CA TYR A 115 19.81 -16.97 -25.31
C TYR A 115 18.70 -16.14 -24.64
N VAL A 116 18.50 -16.27 -23.33
CA VAL A 116 17.53 -15.47 -22.56
C VAL A 116 17.86 -13.99 -22.65
N GLN A 117 19.13 -13.64 -22.48
CA GLN A 117 19.60 -12.26 -22.61
C GLN A 117 19.35 -11.70 -24.03
N TYR A 118 19.56 -12.51 -25.06
CA TYR A 118 19.26 -12.11 -26.44
C TYR A 118 17.75 -11.84 -26.60
N LEU A 119 16.87 -12.73 -26.13
CA LEU A 119 15.42 -12.58 -26.26
C LEU A 119 14.92 -11.30 -25.56
N ILE A 120 15.37 -11.05 -24.33
CA ILE A 120 14.97 -9.86 -23.56
C ILE A 120 15.45 -8.59 -24.26
N ARG A 121 16.71 -8.55 -24.67
CA ARG A 121 17.29 -7.37 -25.39
C ARG A 121 16.58 -7.12 -26.71
N ASP A 122 16.24 -8.16 -27.45
CA ASP A 122 15.55 -8.07 -28.73
C ASP A 122 14.12 -7.54 -28.53
N ALA A 123 13.36 -8.09 -27.57
CA ALA A 123 12.01 -7.66 -27.24
C ALA A 123 11.99 -6.18 -26.82
N ILE A 124 12.88 -5.77 -25.92
CA ILE A 124 12.97 -4.36 -25.45
C ILE A 124 13.34 -3.42 -26.62
N LYS A 125 14.32 -3.79 -27.46
CA LYS A 125 14.74 -2.96 -28.62
C LYS A 125 13.63 -2.81 -29.66
N LYS A 126 12.80 -3.81 -29.85
CA LYS A 126 11.63 -3.78 -30.75
C LYS A 126 10.43 -3.05 -30.16
N GLY A 127 10.46 -2.68 -28.88
CA GLY A 127 9.31 -2.12 -28.17
C GLY A 127 8.28 -3.16 -27.74
N GLU A 128 8.63 -4.44 -27.77
CA GLU A 128 7.79 -5.59 -27.43
C GLU A 128 7.98 -6.04 -25.96
N GLY A 129 8.60 -5.22 -25.11
CA GLY A 129 8.91 -5.56 -23.72
C GLY A 129 7.67 -5.92 -22.91
N ARG A 130 6.55 -5.17 -23.08
CA ARG A 130 5.26 -5.49 -22.47
C ARG A 130 4.73 -6.85 -22.90
N ALA A 131 4.68 -7.13 -24.19
CA ALA A 131 4.22 -8.42 -24.70
C ALA A 131 5.12 -9.58 -24.25
N PHE A 132 6.41 -9.32 -24.11
CA PHE A 132 7.33 -10.29 -23.51
C PHE A 132 6.99 -10.57 -22.06
N PHE A 133 6.74 -9.52 -21.25
CA PHE A 133 6.34 -9.64 -19.85
C PHE A 133 5.03 -10.42 -19.68
N VAL A 134 3.98 -10.05 -20.43
CA VAL A 134 2.66 -10.73 -20.36
C VAL A 134 2.77 -12.23 -20.62
N ARG A 135 3.64 -12.67 -21.54
CA ARG A 135 3.88 -14.10 -21.78
C ARG A 135 4.54 -14.85 -20.63
N GLN A 136 5.11 -14.14 -19.65
CA GLN A 136 5.69 -14.73 -18.44
C GLN A 136 4.72 -14.78 -17.27
N LEU A 137 3.54 -14.15 -17.38
CA LEU A 137 2.51 -14.22 -16.36
C LEU A 137 2.00 -15.67 -16.18
N PRO A 138 1.53 -16.03 -14.99
CA PRO A 138 1.06 -17.37 -14.71
C PRO A 138 -0.16 -17.76 -15.55
N ASP A 139 -0.34 -19.06 -15.75
CA ASP A 139 -1.58 -19.62 -16.24
C ASP A 139 -2.71 -19.38 -15.24
N PRO A 140 -3.97 -19.20 -15.69
CA PRO A 140 -5.09 -19.04 -14.81
C PRO A 140 -5.41 -20.32 -14.04
N PHE A 141 -5.69 -20.19 -12.74
CA PHE A 141 -6.25 -21.23 -11.89
C PHE A 141 -7.52 -20.70 -11.22
N ASP A 142 -8.42 -21.59 -10.83
CA ASP A 142 -9.64 -21.17 -10.11
C ASP A 142 -9.32 -20.66 -8.70
N THR A 143 -8.38 -21.31 -8.02
CA THR A 143 -7.89 -20.90 -6.69
C THR A 143 -6.37 -20.77 -6.67
N PRO A 144 -5.83 -19.82 -5.89
CA PRO A 144 -4.38 -19.65 -5.73
C PRO A 144 -3.72 -20.84 -5.00
N GLN A 145 -4.44 -21.55 -4.13
CA GLN A 145 -3.94 -22.73 -3.43
C GLN A 145 -3.66 -23.88 -4.40
N GLU A 146 -4.53 -24.10 -5.41
CA GLU A 146 -4.27 -25.07 -6.47
C GLU A 146 -3.04 -24.68 -7.29
N ALA A 147 -2.93 -23.40 -7.67
CA ALA A 147 -1.78 -22.91 -8.42
C ALA A 147 -0.46 -23.13 -7.68
N ILE A 148 -0.42 -22.90 -6.37
CA ILE A 148 0.78 -23.14 -5.55
C ILE A 148 1.13 -24.63 -5.51
N SER A 149 0.14 -25.51 -5.42
CA SER A 149 0.40 -26.97 -5.37
C SER A 149 1.04 -27.51 -6.66
N GLU A 150 0.83 -26.82 -7.78
CA GLU A 150 1.40 -27.16 -9.09
C GLU A 150 2.64 -26.31 -9.45
N TRP A 151 3.04 -25.39 -8.58
CA TRP A 151 4.13 -24.44 -8.85
C TRP A 151 5.49 -25.13 -8.79
N ASP A 152 6.21 -25.10 -9.91
CA ASP A 152 7.61 -25.55 -10.00
C ASP A 152 8.56 -24.33 -9.88
N LEU A 153 9.06 -24.07 -8.67
CA LEU A 153 10.07 -23.01 -8.43
C LEU A 153 11.35 -23.20 -9.27
N ALA A 154 11.66 -24.43 -9.69
CA ALA A 154 12.80 -24.71 -10.54
C ALA A 154 12.58 -24.31 -12.02
N GLY A 155 11.33 -24.02 -12.40
CA GLY A 155 10.92 -23.69 -13.77
C GLY A 155 11.13 -22.25 -14.21
N SER A 156 11.58 -21.35 -13.33
CA SER A 156 11.82 -19.94 -13.70
C SER A 156 12.75 -19.83 -14.91
N VAL A 157 12.29 -19.09 -15.94
CA VAL A 157 13.07 -18.79 -17.15
C VAL A 157 14.25 -17.85 -16.82
N PHE A 158 14.09 -17.03 -15.78
CA PHE A 158 15.09 -16.04 -15.37
C PHE A 158 15.98 -16.63 -14.27
N PRO A 159 17.31 -16.61 -14.45
CA PRO A 159 18.21 -16.98 -13.37
C PRO A 159 18.21 -15.89 -12.29
N ARG A 160 18.01 -16.26 -11.04
CA ARG A 160 18.28 -15.39 -9.91
C ARG A 160 19.79 -15.15 -9.82
N VAL A 161 20.21 -13.92 -9.62
CA VAL A 161 21.63 -13.52 -9.54
C VAL A 161 21.84 -12.69 -8.26
N PRO A 162 22.01 -13.33 -7.10
CA PRO A 162 22.00 -12.66 -5.80
C PRO A 162 22.94 -11.46 -5.72
N VAL A 163 24.14 -11.54 -6.28
CA VAL A 163 25.10 -10.41 -6.25
C VAL A 163 24.58 -9.15 -6.96
N LEU A 164 23.68 -9.29 -7.94
CA LEU A 164 23.08 -8.15 -8.62
C LEU A 164 21.89 -7.61 -7.83
N GLU A 165 21.17 -8.49 -7.15
CA GLU A 165 20.09 -8.14 -6.23
C GLU A 165 20.65 -7.39 -5.02
N ASP A 166 21.76 -7.87 -4.42
CA ASP A 166 22.52 -7.18 -3.38
C ASP A 166 22.91 -5.76 -3.79
N GLN A 167 23.46 -5.62 -5.00
CA GLN A 167 23.87 -4.32 -5.50
C GLN A 167 22.66 -3.39 -5.74
N ALA A 168 21.56 -3.91 -6.28
CA ALA A 168 20.35 -3.13 -6.52
C ALA A 168 19.71 -2.66 -5.21
N TRP A 169 19.66 -3.54 -4.19
CA TRP A 169 19.17 -3.18 -2.86
C TRP A 169 20.06 -2.13 -2.19
N SER A 170 21.39 -2.28 -2.28
CA SER A 170 22.33 -1.27 -1.80
C SER A 170 22.15 0.08 -2.49
N ASP A 171 21.92 0.11 -3.81
CA ASP A 171 21.65 1.34 -4.55
C ASP A 171 20.35 2.03 -4.08
N ILE A 172 19.29 1.25 -3.76
CA ILE A 172 18.03 1.78 -3.22
C ILE A 172 18.28 2.36 -1.82
N ALA A 173 19.01 1.66 -0.97
CA ALA A 173 19.35 2.10 0.38
C ALA A 173 20.16 3.42 0.36
N ASP A 174 21.17 3.51 -0.49
CA ASP A 174 21.97 4.72 -0.66
C ASP A 174 21.15 5.91 -1.19
N ALA A 175 20.24 5.66 -2.13
CA ALA A 175 19.35 6.70 -2.66
C ALA A 175 18.37 7.21 -1.59
N ALA A 176 17.83 6.31 -0.75
CA ALA A 176 16.97 6.69 0.37
C ALA A 176 17.72 7.57 1.36
N GLU A 177 18.94 7.17 1.78
CA GLU A 177 19.76 8.00 2.69
C GLU A 177 20.08 9.38 2.11
N ALA A 178 20.46 9.44 0.83
CA ALA A 178 20.80 10.70 0.17
C ALA A 178 19.60 11.69 0.08
N ASN A 179 18.38 11.18 0.13
CA ASN A 179 17.15 11.97 -0.02
C ASN A 179 16.36 12.13 1.31
N ASN A 180 16.73 11.44 2.38
CA ASN A 180 16.05 11.54 3.67
C ASN A 180 16.43 12.85 4.37
N ILE A 181 15.44 13.70 4.66
CA ILE A 181 15.60 15.00 5.32
C ILE A 181 14.60 15.06 6.48
N PRO A 182 14.95 14.50 7.66
CA PRO A 182 14.05 14.47 8.81
C PRO A 182 13.42 15.84 9.13
N GLY A 183 12.11 15.85 9.37
CA GLY A 183 11.33 17.07 9.55
C GLY A 183 10.85 17.76 8.27
N GLN A 184 11.26 17.28 7.08
CA GLN A 184 10.85 17.84 5.79
C GLN A 184 10.38 16.78 4.81
N PHE A 185 11.13 15.69 4.64
CA PHE A 185 10.82 14.60 3.75
C PHE A 185 11.43 13.29 4.27
N SER A 186 10.60 12.27 4.43
CA SER A 186 11.06 10.94 4.82
C SER A 186 11.17 10.03 3.59
N ALA A 187 12.40 9.73 3.18
CA ALA A 187 12.68 8.69 2.21
C ALA A 187 12.74 7.35 2.93
N ILE A 188 11.70 6.54 2.80
CA ILE A 188 11.54 5.29 3.54
C ILE A 188 11.99 4.12 2.65
N LEU A 189 12.68 3.16 3.25
CA LEU A 189 13.11 1.93 2.59
C LEU A 189 11.97 0.92 2.52
N GLY A 190 11.84 0.26 1.37
CA GLY A 190 10.86 -0.80 1.18
C GLY A 190 11.12 -1.63 -0.06
N TRP A 191 10.31 -2.64 -0.24
CA TRP A 191 10.28 -3.52 -1.40
C TRP A 191 8.91 -4.17 -1.53
N GLU A 192 8.65 -4.85 -2.63
CA GLU A 192 7.42 -5.60 -2.82
C GLU A 192 7.69 -7.11 -2.86
N TYR A 193 6.99 -7.86 -2.02
CA TYR A 193 6.80 -9.30 -2.12
C TYR A 193 5.63 -9.56 -3.08
N SER A 194 5.90 -10.16 -4.26
CA SER A 194 5.00 -10.13 -5.42
C SER A 194 4.47 -11.50 -5.80
N LEU A 195 3.74 -12.14 -4.91
CA LEU A 195 3.16 -13.46 -5.13
C LEU A 195 1.90 -13.39 -6.02
N ILE A 196 1.89 -14.10 -7.16
CA ILE A 196 0.79 -14.13 -8.15
C ILE A 196 0.40 -15.59 -8.50
N PRO A 197 -0.10 -16.40 -7.59
CA PRO A 197 -0.45 -17.78 -7.88
C PRO A 197 -1.73 -17.85 -8.73
N GLY A 198 -1.61 -18.42 -9.94
CA GLY A 198 -2.74 -18.59 -10.85
C GLY A 198 -3.45 -17.30 -11.25
N GLY A 199 -2.77 -16.16 -11.21
CA GLY A 199 -3.31 -14.85 -11.53
C GLY A 199 -3.94 -14.08 -10.36
N ALA A 200 -3.96 -14.64 -9.15
CA ALA A 200 -4.42 -13.97 -7.96
C ALA A 200 -3.32 -13.04 -7.40
N ASN A 201 -3.62 -11.77 -7.22
CA ASN A 201 -2.69 -10.84 -6.57
C ASN A 201 -2.68 -11.06 -5.05
N LEU A 202 -1.55 -11.50 -4.53
CA LEU A 202 -1.29 -11.67 -3.10
C LEU A 202 -0.03 -10.89 -2.68
N HIS A 203 0.17 -9.73 -3.28
CA HIS A 203 1.32 -8.87 -3.06
C HIS A 203 1.29 -8.13 -1.72
N ARG A 204 2.48 -7.79 -1.21
CA ARG A 204 2.68 -6.92 -0.04
C ARG A 204 3.83 -5.96 -0.31
N VAL A 205 3.59 -4.67 -0.13
CA VAL A 205 4.70 -3.75 0.08
C VAL A 205 5.23 -3.95 1.49
N VAL A 206 6.51 -4.20 1.62
CA VAL A 206 7.20 -4.23 2.92
C VAL A 206 8.01 -2.96 3.07
N MET A 207 7.89 -2.29 4.20
CA MET A 207 8.64 -1.08 4.52
C MET A 207 9.29 -1.16 5.90
N THR A 208 10.36 -0.39 6.11
CA THR A 208 11.12 -0.38 7.36
C THR A 208 11.59 1.03 7.74
N ASP A 209 11.73 1.29 9.04
CA ASP A 209 12.31 2.53 9.59
C ASP A 209 13.85 2.50 9.68
N LEU A 210 14.49 1.42 9.31
CA LEU A 210 15.94 1.28 9.31
C LEU A 210 16.62 2.34 8.45
N ASP A 211 17.83 2.70 8.82
CA ASP A 211 18.74 3.44 7.94
C ASP A 211 19.35 2.53 6.86
N GLY A 212 19.95 3.14 5.85
CA GLY A 212 20.49 2.41 4.70
C GLY A 212 21.59 1.42 5.06
N GLU A 213 22.45 1.73 6.01
CA GLU A 213 23.54 0.82 6.42
C GLU A 213 22.99 -0.40 7.17
N SER A 214 22.01 -0.18 8.04
CA SER A 214 21.32 -1.26 8.76
C SER A 214 20.49 -2.14 7.81
N ALA A 215 19.90 -1.56 6.76
CA ALA A 215 19.11 -2.31 5.80
C ALA A 215 19.97 -3.17 4.82
N LYS A 216 21.22 -2.84 4.62
CA LYS A 216 22.14 -3.61 3.74
C LYS A 216 22.57 -4.97 4.34
N VAL A 217 22.20 -5.26 5.59
CA VAL A 217 22.58 -6.54 6.24
C VAL A 217 21.70 -7.71 5.84
N PHE A 218 20.57 -7.44 5.18
CA PHE A 218 19.65 -8.47 4.68
C PHE A 218 19.28 -8.22 3.21
N GLN A 219 18.68 -9.24 2.59
CA GLN A 219 18.07 -9.17 1.27
C GLN A 219 16.56 -9.04 1.40
N PRO A 220 15.87 -8.24 0.55
CA PRO A 220 14.43 -8.26 0.41
C PRO A 220 13.90 -9.67 0.20
N PHE A 221 12.93 -10.08 1.02
CA PHE A 221 12.31 -11.39 0.91
C PHE A 221 11.21 -11.36 -0.16
N GLY A 222 11.30 -12.22 -1.16
CA GLY A 222 10.39 -12.27 -2.29
C GLY A 222 9.63 -13.60 -2.41
N SER A 223 8.73 -13.69 -3.36
CA SER A 223 7.98 -14.92 -3.67
C SER A 223 8.87 -16.02 -4.28
N ASP A 224 10.09 -15.69 -4.66
CA ASP A 224 11.15 -16.63 -5.05
C ASP A 224 11.91 -17.22 -3.85
N ASP A 225 11.69 -16.69 -2.63
CA ASP A 225 12.12 -17.30 -1.37
C ASP A 225 11.04 -18.22 -0.78
N SER A 226 9.76 -17.78 -0.80
CA SER A 226 8.61 -18.61 -0.42
C SER A 226 7.31 -18.12 -1.07
N LEU A 227 6.43 -19.07 -1.41
CA LEU A 227 5.10 -18.84 -1.96
C LEU A 227 4.02 -18.64 -0.86
N TYR A 228 4.42 -18.48 0.39
CA TYR A 228 3.51 -18.38 1.52
C TYR A 228 3.72 -17.09 2.30
N PRO A 229 2.70 -16.24 2.45
CA PRO A 229 2.81 -15.01 3.24
C PRO A 229 3.23 -15.25 4.70
N GLU A 230 2.90 -16.41 5.26
CA GLU A 230 3.29 -16.80 6.62
C GLU A 230 4.81 -16.88 6.78
N ASP A 231 5.53 -17.28 5.72
CA ASP A 231 6.99 -17.36 5.74
C ASP A 231 7.61 -15.96 5.65
N LEU A 232 6.98 -15.03 4.93
CA LEU A 232 7.36 -13.62 4.97
C LEU A 232 7.23 -13.07 6.40
N TRP A 233 6.11 -13.32 7.10
CA TRP A 233 5.94 -12.81 8.46
C TRP A 233 6.95 -13.42 9.44
N ALA A 234 7.26 -14.71 9.30
CA ALA A 234 8.31 -15.37 10.10
C ALA A 234 9.70 -14.77 9.82
N TRP A 235 9.97 -14.43 8.55
CA TRP A 235 11.20 -13.73 8.17
C TRP A 235 11.25 -12.32 8.78
N LEU A 236 10.11 -11.59 8.80
CA LEU A 236 10.01 -10.27 9.43
C LEU A 236 10.26 -10.33 10.94
N ASP A 237 9.70 -11.34 11.65
CA ASP A 237 9.98 -11.55 13.08
C ASP A 237 11.49 -11.70 13.31
N LYS A 238 12.12 -12.61 12.58
CA LYS A 238 13.55 -12.89 12.70
C LYS A 238 14.41 -11.66 12.36
N THR A 239 14.14 -11.00 11.25
CA THR A 239 14.94 -9.86 10.77
C THR A 239 14.78 -8.65 11.69
N SER A 240 13.58 -8.42 12.23
CA SER A 240 13.34 -7.39 13.25
C SER A 240 14.16 -7.65 14.53
N GLU A 241 14.22 -8.91 15.01
CA GLU A 241 15.07 -9.28 16.16
C GLU A 241 16.55 -9.07 15.88
N GLU A 242 17.04 -9.44 14.69
CA GLU A 242 18.45 -9.35 14.30
C GLU A 242 18.91 -7.90 14.08
N THR A 243 18.06 -7.04 13.53
CA THR A 243 18.41 -5.65 13.15
C THR A 243 17.96 -4.61 14.15
N GLY A 244 16.96 -4.92 14.99
CA GLY A 244 16.27 -3.96 15.85
C GLY A 244 15.31 -3.03 15.09
N GLY A 245 15.12 -3.24 13.77
CA GLY A 245 14.23 -2.43 12.92
C GLY A 245 12.76 -2.80 13.07
N ASN A 246 11.90 -1.84 12.80
CA ASN A 246 10.48 -2.07 12.64
C ASN A 246 10.16 -2.32 11.16
N PHE A 247 9.17 -3.19 10.94
CA PHE A 247 8.65 -3.48 9.61
C PHE A 247 7.12 -3.38 9.60
N ILE A 248 6.56 -3.16 8.41
CA ILE A 248 5.13 -3.28 8.09
C ILE A 248 5.04 -3.95 6.72
N ALA A 249 4.18 -4.94 6.58
CA ALA A 249 3.78 -5.51 5.29
C ALA A 249 2.38 -5.00 4.94
N ILE A 250 2.19 -4.48 3.73
CA ILE A 250 0.97 -3.81 3.29
C ILE A 250 0.35 -4.60 2.14
N PRO A 251 -0.70 -5.41 2.40
CA PRO A 251 -1.45 -6.07 1.33
C PRO A 251 -2.07 -5.03 0.38
N HIS A 252 -2.03 -5.32 -0.92
CA HIS A 252 -2.60 -4.44 -1.93
C HIS A 252 -3.20 -5.19 -3.10
N ASN A 253 -4.01 -4.48 -3.91
CA ASN A 253 -4.81 -5.07 -5.00
C ASN A 253 -5.56 -6.33 -4.59
N SER A 254 -6.13 -6.32 -3.42
CA SER A 254 -6.95 -7.43 -2.95
C SER A 254 -8.18 -7.65 -3.85
N ASN A 255 -8.66 -6.58 -4.52
CA ASN A 255 -9.74 -6.65 -5.52
C ASN A 255 -9.54 -7.72 -6.60
N ILE A 256 -8.31 -8.14 -6.88
CA ILE A 256 -7.99 -9.17 -7.87
C ILE A 256 -7.26 -10.37 -7.25
N SER A 257 -7.52 -10.68 -5.99
CA SER A 257 -6.89 -11.78 -5.24
C SER A 257 -7.61 -13.13 -5.39
N LYS A 258 -8.71 -13.19 -6.14
CA LYS A 258 -9.58 -14.39 -6.23
C LYS A 258 -10.09 -14.83 -4.85
N GLY A 259 -10.39 -13.88 -3.98
CA GLY A 259 -10.89 -14.08 -2.62
C GLY A 259 -9.86 -14.46 -1.57
N ALA A 260 -8.60 -14.67 -1.96
CA ALA A 260 -7.60 -15.26 -1.08
C ALA A 260 -6.84 -14.24 -0.20
N MET A 261 -6.92 -12.94 -0.49
CA MET A 261 -6.25 -11.94 0.36
C MET A 261 -6.82 -11.93 1.77
N PHE A 262 -8.15 -12.01 1.89
CA PHE A 262 -8.87 -12.00 3.18
C PHE A 262 -9.78 -13.22 3.31
N ASP A 263 -9.20 -14.42 3.15
CA ASP A 263 -9.94 -15.69 3.22
C ASP A 263 -10.12 -16.18 4.67
N THR A 264 -10.85 -17.27 4.85
CA THR A 264 -11.02 -18.02 6.13
C THR A 264 -10.03 -19.17 6.26
N ILE A 265 -9.28 -19.45 5.19
CA ILE A 265 -8.24 -20.48 5.14
C ILE A 265 -6.91 -19.85 4.73
N THR A 266 -5.81 -20.49 5.13
CA THR A 266 -4.44 -20.08 4.77
C THR A 266 -4.09 -20.49 3.33
N MET A 267 -2.97 -19.99 2.81
CA MET A 267 -2.45 -20.46 1.53
C MET A 267 -1.96 -21.93 1.57
N ARG A 268 -1.86 -22.53 2.77
CA ARG A 268 -1.57 -23.96 2.97
C ARG A 268 -2.84 -24.83 3.08
N ASN A 269 -4.02 -24.28 2.74
CA ASN A 269 -5.33 -24.95 2.87
C ASN A 269 -5.71 -25.35 4.32
N GLU A 270 -5.21 -24.62 5.31
CA GLU A 270 -5.55 -24.84 6.70
C GLU A 270 -6.50 -23.73 7.19
N PRO A 271 -7.45 -24.01 8.09
CA PRO A 271 -8.23 -22.97 8.73
C PRO A 271 -7.34 -21.95 9.46
N ILE A 272 -7.71 -20.67 9.43
CA ILE A 272 -7.00 -19.65 10.19
C ILE A 272 -7.11 -19.96 11.68
N GLY A 273 -5.95 -20.13 12.34
CA GLY A 273 -5.84 -20.30 13.78
C GLY A 273 -5.37 -19.02 14.51
N PRO A 274 -5.42 -19.02 15.86
CA PRO A 274 -5.04 -17.85 16.65
C PRO A 274 -3.61 -17.34 16.37
N GLU A 275 -2.64 -18.24 16.26
CA GLU A 275 -1.25 -17.88 15.98
C GLU A 275 -1.09 -17.18 14.63
N TYR A 276 -1.75 -17.68 13.57
CA TYR A 276 -1.78 -17.04 12.26
C TYR A 276 -2.42 -15.65 12.33
N ALA A 277 -3.55 -15.53 13.04
CA ALA A 277 -4.26 -14.28 13.19
C ALA A 277 -3.42 -13.22 13.93
N GLU A 278 -2.71 -13.61 14.99
CA GLU A 278 -1.84 -12.73 15.78
C GLU A 278 -0.61 -12.24 14.97
N ILE A 279 0.08 -13.15 14.27
CA ILE A 279 1.25 -12.76 13.47
C ILE A 279 0.84 -11.88 12.30
N ARG A 280 -0.26 -12.19 11.62
CA ARG A 280 -0.80 -11.37 10.54
C ARG A 280 -1.14 -9.96 11.02
N ARG A 281 -1.92 -9.82 12.10
CA ARG A 281 -2.30 -8.53 12.69
C ARG A 281 -1.08 -7.68 13.09
N ARG A 282 0.01 -8.32 13.53
CA ARG A 282 1.26 -7.64 13.88
C ARG A 282 1.94 -7.02 12.68
N TRP A 283 2.05 -7.76 11.56
CA TRP A 283 2.83 -7.36 10.39
C TRP A 283 2.01 -6.66 9.31
N GLU A 284 0.68 -6.89 9.27
CA GLU A 284 -0.25 -6.26 8.33
C GLU A 284 -1.25 -5.32 9.05
N PRO A 285 -0.78 -4.27 9.77
CA PRO A 285 -1.67 -3.36 10.50
C PRO A 285 -2.45 -2.41 9.59
N ILE A 286 -2.06 -2.26 8.34
CA ILE A 286 -2.72 -1.42 7.31
C ILE A 286 -2.79 -2.17 5.98
N VAL A 287 -3.75 -1.77 5.14
CA VAL A 287 -3.90 -2.26 3.76
C VAL A 287 -4.02 -1.10 2.80
N GLU A 288 -3.56 -1.29 1.58
CA GLU A 288 -3.76 -0.34 0.48
C GLU A 288 -5.11 -0.60 -0.17
N VAL A 289 -6.00 0.39 -0.12
CA VAL A 289 -7.39 0.27 -0.57
C VAL A 289 -7.61 0.79 -1.99
N THR A 290 -6.71 1.63 -2.50
CA THR A 290 -6.80 2.19 -3.85
C THR A 290 -5.44 2.46 -4.46
N GLN A 291 -5.28 2.15 -5.74
CA GLN A 291 -4.12 2.42 -6.58
C GLN A 291 -4.50 2.27 -8.06
N TYR A 292 -3.59 2.46 -9.01
CA TYR A 292 -3.89 2.46 -10.46
C TYR A 292 -4.65 1.23 -10.97
N LYS A 293 -4.51 0.06 -10.34
CA LYS A 293 -5.28 -1.16 -10.68
C LYS A 293 -6.60 -1.26 -9.88
N GLY A 294 -7.24 -0.13 -9.60
CA GLY A 294 -8.60 -0.05 -9.11
C GLY A 294 -8.73 0.07 -7.59
N ASP A 295 -9.98 0.11 -7.18
CA ASP A 295 -10.42 0.15 -5.80
C ASP A 295 -10.53 -1.25 -5.19
N SER A 296 -10.08 -1.37 -3.94
CA SER A 296 -10.22 -2.57 -3.10
C SER A 296 -11.12 -2.33 -1.88
N GLU A 297 -11.88 -1.23 -1.84
CA GLU A 297 -12.76 -0.93 -0.71
C GLU A 297 -13.99 -1.82 -0.71
N THR A 298 -14.75 -1.81 -1.80
CA THR A 298 -15.96 -2.62 -1.99
C THR A 298 -16.28 -2.82 -3.47
N HIS A 299 -17.38 -3.53 -3.76
CA HIS A 299 -17.88 -3.76 -5.11
C HIS A 299 -19.43 -3.80 -5.08
N PRO A 300 -20.15 -3.40 -6.15
CA PRO A 300 -21.63 -3.40 -6.18
C PRO A 300 -22.30 -4.73 -5.82
N VAL A 301 -21.65 -5.84 -6.11
CA VAL A 301 -22.14 -7.18 -5.73
C VAL A 301 -22.14 -7.40 -4.21
N LEU A 302 -21.21 -6.77 -3.49
CA LEU A 302 -21.02 -6.93 -2.04
C LEU A 302 -21.70 -5.83 -1.24
N SER A 303 -21.77 -4.61 -1.80
CA SER A 303 -22.42 -3.43 -1.21
C SER A 303 -23.51 -2.88 -2.16
N PRO A 304 -24.59 -3.62 -2.42
CA PRO A 304 -25.60 -3.25 -3.43
C PRO A 304 -26.42 -2.01 -3.07
N ASN A 305 -26.34 -1.54 -1.84
CA ASN A 305 -27.01 -0.33 -1.36
C ASN A 305 -26.10 0.90 -1.36
N ASP A 306 -24.83 0.77 -1.77
CA ASP A 306 -23.89 1.88 -1.90
C ASP A 306 -23.89 2.42 -3.34
N PRO A 307 -24.36 3.67 -3.57
CA PRO A 307 -24.35 4.26 -4.91
C PRO A 307 -22.96 4.59 -5.44
N PHE A 308 -21.90 4.40 -4.65
CA PHE A 308 -20.49 4.64 -5.01
C PHE A 308 -19.65 3.35 -5.03
N ALA A 309 -20.27 2.20 -4.85
CA ALA A 309 -19.56 0.91 -4.83
C ALA A 309 -18.91 0.54 -6.17
N ASP A 310 -19.28 1.21 -7.27
CA ASP A 310 -18.76 1.02 -8.62
C ASP A 310 -17.59 1.97 -8.96
N PHE A 311 -16.99 2.61 -7.94
CA PHE A 311 -15.87 3.51 -8.16
C PHE A 311 -14.61 2.75 -8.59
N GLU A 312 -14.07 3.07 -9.79
CA GLU A 312 -12.80 2.54 -10.32
C GLU A 312 -12.64 1.01 -10.25
N ASP A 313 -13.68 0.27 -10.63
CA ASP A 313 -13.61 -1.18 -10.76
C ASP A 313 -12.52 -1.60 -11.76
N TYR A 314 -11.68 -2.57 -11.36
CA TYR A 314 -10.62 -3.13 -12.20
C TYR A 314 -10.82 -4.65 -12.37
N PRO A 315 -11.50 -5.12 -13.42
CA PRO A 315 -11.93 -6.49 -13.58
C PRO A 315 -10.90 -7.37 -14.33
N TYR A 316 -9.61 -7.24 -14.02
CA TYR A 316 -8.55 -7.98 -14.74
C TYR A 316 -7.58 -8.65 -13.77
N TYR A 317 -7.56 -9.99 -13.78
CA TYR A 317 -6.55 -10.76 -13.04
C TYR A 317 -5.16 -10.63 -13.68
N ILE A 318 -4.10 -10.78 -12.91
CA ILE A 318 -2.71 -10.70 -13.39
C ILE A 318 -2.27 -12.09 -13.90
N GLN A 319 -2.72 -12.46 -15.07
CA GLN A 319 -2.51 -13.78 -15.69
C GLN A 319 -2.37 -13.69 -17.19
N ARG A 320 -1.78 -14.75 -17.80
CA ARG A 320 -1.50 -14.78 -19.25
C ARG A 320 -2.76 -14.81 -20.10
N ASP A 321 -3.69 -15.68 -19.77
CA ASP A 321 -4.93 -15.88 -20.51
C ASP A 321 -6.11 -15.27 -19.74
N TRP A 322 -6.99 -14.58 -20.43
CA TRP A 322 -8.14 -13.95 -19.82
C TRP A 322 -9.13 -14.96 -19.25
N THR A 323 -9.65 -14.69 -18.06
CA THR A 323 -10.83 -15.33 -17.49
C THR A 323 -11.82 -14.29 -17.01
N GLU A 324 -13.08 -14.67 -16.85
CA GLU A 324 -14.11 -13.79 -16.31
C GLU A 324 -13.78 -13.37 -14.87
N TYR A 325 -13.85 -12.06 -14.61
CA TYR A 325 -13.67 -11.52 -13.26
C TYR A 325 -14.86 -11.86 -12.36
N LYS A 326 -14.59 -12.30 -11.14
CA LYS A 326 -15.60 -12.70 -10.15
C LYS A 326 -15.25 -12.10 -8.79
N PRO A 327 -15.86 -10.97 -8.41
CA PRO A 327 -15.62 -10.36 -7.10
C PRO A 327 -16.05 -11.30 -5.98
N GLN A 328 -15.22 -11.45 -4.96
CA GLN A 328 -15.45 -12.34 -3.81
C GLN A 328 -15.33 -11.56 -2.50
N VAL A 329 -15.94 -12.09 -1.45
CA VAL A 329 -15.92 -11.49 -0.09
C VAL A 329 -14.47 -11.25 0.41
N GLY A 330 -13.54 -12.14 0.07
CA GLY A 330 -12.13 -12.03 0.46
C GLY A 330 -11.30 -11.07 -0.39
N ASP A 331 -11.91 -10.39 -1.38
CA ASP A 331 -11.23 -9.44 -2.25
C ASP A 331 -11.27 -7.99 -1.71
N PHE A 332 -12.24 -7.65 -0.86
CA PHE A 332 -12.53 -6.26 -0.54
C PHE A 332 -12.46 -5.95 0.96
N MET A 333 -11.97 -4.77 1.28
CA MET A 333 -11.68 -4.32 2.62
C MET A 333 -12.90 -4.29 3.54
N ARG A 334 -14.05 -3.75 3.09
CA ARG A 334 -15.26 -3.64 3.94
C ARG A 334 -15.75 -5.03 4.39
N SER A 335 -15.84 -5.96 3.46
CA SER A 335 -16.21 -7.34 3.76
C SER A 335 -15.16 -8.08 4.58
N ALA A 336 -13.86 -7.79 4.37
CA ALA A 336 -12.78 -8.35 5.16
C ALA A 336 -12.82 -7.91 6.63
N LEU A 337 -13.10 -6.64 6.92
CA LEU A 337 -13.28 -6.15 8.30
C LEU A 337 -14.40 -6.90 9.04
N ILE A 338 -15.54 -7.13 8.36
CA ILE A 338 -16.66 -7.90 8.96
C ILE A 338 -16.28 -9.38 9.13
N ARG A 339 -15.62 -9.97 8.12
CA ARG A 339 -15.11 -11.36 8.20
C ARG A 339 -14.11 -11.53 9.35
N GLY A 340 -13.25 -10.54 9.59
CA GLY A 340 -12.33 -10.54 10.73
C GLY A 340 -13.06 -10.64 12.08
N MET A 341 -14.18 -9.92 12.25
CA MET A 341 -15.04 -10.04 13.44
C MET A 341 -15.73 -11.41 13.55
N GLN A 342 -16.10 -12.03 12.41
CA GLN A 342 -16.64 -13.40 12.42
C GLN A 342 -15.58 -14.41 12.89
N ILE A 343 -14.36 -14.33 12.35
CA ILE A 343 -13.23 -15.18 12.76
C ILE A 343 -12.91 -14.96 14.25
N GLU A 344 -12.89 -13.72 14.73
CA GLU A 344 -12.63 -13.40 16.14
C GLU A 344 -13.63 -14.10 17.09
N ARG A 345 -14.89 -14.18 16.72
CA ARG A 345 -15.90 -14.93 17.51
C ARG A 345 -15.59 -16.42 17.61
N GLU A 346 -14.91 -17.00 16.62
CA GLU A 346 -14.59 -18.43 16.58
C GLU A 346 -13.27 -18.75 17.29
N ILE A 347 -12.24 -17.93 17.07
CA ILE A 347 -10.87 -18.22 17.55
C ILE A 347 -10.32 -17.22 18.57
N GLY A 348 -11.05 -16.13 18.87
CA GLY A 348 -10.67 -15.12 19.87
C GLY A 348 -9.69 -14.03 19.38
N VAL A 349 -9.30 -14.05 18.12
CA VAL A 349 -8.38 -13.08 17.52
C VAL A 349 -8.88 -12.66 16.12
N ASN A 350 -8.91 -11.35 15.86
CA ASN A 350 -9.27 -10.79 14.56
C ASN A 350 -8.01 -10.66 13.67
N PRO A 351 -7.89 -11.42 12.56
CA PRO A 351 -6.75 -11.31 11.65
C PRO A 351 -6.82 -10.09 10.72
N TYR A 352 -7.97 -9.43 10.61
CA TYR A 352 -8.27 -8.36 9.64
C TYR A 352 -8.59 -7.03 10.32
N GLN A 353 -7.94 -6.76 11.44
CA GLN A 353 -8.05 -5.50 12.17
C GLN A 353 -6.99 -4.50 11.67
N PHE A 354 -7.24 -3.90 10.52
CA PHE A 354 -6.31 -2.99 9.84
C PHE A 354 -6.88 -1.59 9.63
N GLY A 355 -5.99 -0.61 9.47
CA GLY A 355 -6.27 0.71 8.89
C GLY A 355 -6.10 0.68 7.37
N VAL A 356 -6.34 1.81 6.71
CA VAL A 356 -6.26 1.91 5.24
C VAL A 356 -5.34 3.03 4.79
N ILE A 357 -4.71 2.84 3.63
CA ILE A 357 -3.97 3.85 2.89
C ILE A 357 -4.30 3.75 1.39
N GLY A 358 -3.95 4.78 0.64
CA GLY A 358 -3.88 4.74 -0.83
C GLY A 358 -2.44 4.91 -1.29
N SER A 359 -2.13 4.45 -2.48
CA SER A 359 -0.82 4.61 -3.12
C SER A 359 -0.98 4.66 -4.64
N THR A 360 0.10 4.88 -5.39
CA THR A 360 -0.01 4.91 -6.86
C THR A 360 0.24 3.55 -7.51
N ASP A 361 1.18 2.80 -7.02
CA ASP A 361 1.75 1.63 -7.72
C ASP A 361 2.30 2.03 -9.12
N ALA A 362 2.86 3.25 -9.22
CA ALA A 362 3.38 3.75 -10.47
C ALA A 362 4.71 3.07 -10.85
N HIS A 363 4.80 2.62 -12.08
CA HIS A 363 6.00 1.99 -12.65
C HIS A 363 6.82 2.95 -13.52
N THR A 364 6.43 4.21 -13.52
CA THR A 364 7.20 5.31 -14.13
C THR A 364 8.32 5.82 -13.23
N GLY A 365 8.31 5.46 -11.94
CA GLY A 365 9.13 6.09 -10.90
C GLY A 365 8.62 7.47 -10.47
N LEU A 366 7.40 7.84 -10.87
CA LEU A 366 6.80 9.16 -10.65
C LEU A 366 5.53 9.00 -9.80
N ALA A 367 5.65 9.22 -8.51
CA ALA A 367 4.56 9.17 -7.53
C ALA A 367 3.65 10.40 -7.69
N ALA A 368 2.73 10.37 -8.65
CA ALA A 368 1.83 11.48 -8.94
C ALA A 368 0.37 11.03 -8.83
N ALA A 369 -0.31 11.53 -7.79
CA ALA A 369 -1.75 11.41 -7.61
C ALA A 369 -2.50 12.73 -7.90
N GLU A 370 -1.85 13.66 -8.61
CA GLU A 370 -2.43 14.92 -9.06
C GLU A 370 -3.18 14.68 -10.38
N GLU A 371 -4.47 14.99 -10.45
CA GLU A 371 -5.33 14.70 -11.61
C GLU A 371 -4.83 15.37 -12.90
N ASN A 372 -4.37 16.61 -12.80
CA ASN A 372 -3.82 17.37 -13.93
C ASN A 372 -2.35 17.01 -14.26
N ASN A 373 -1.73 16.12 -13.49
CA ASN A 373 -0.32 15.71 -13.60
C ASN A 373 -0.18 14.18 -13.59
N PHE A 374 -1.14 13.49 -14.18
CA PHE A 374 -1.21 12.05 -14.26
C PHE A 374 -0.26 11.47 -15.31
N HIS A 375 0.67 10.62 -14.89
CA HIS A 375 1.72 10.07 -15.75
C HIS A 375 1.46 8.65 -16.26
N GLY A 376 0.37 8.02 -15.83
CA GLY A 376 0.02 6.64 -16.17
C GLY A 376 0.78 5.60 -15.34
N LYS A 377 0.29 4.36 -15.37
CA LYS A 377 0.87 3.22 -14.64
C LYS A 377 2.30 2.92 -15.12
N PHE A 378 2.51 2.83 -16.43
CA PHE A 378 3.80 2.53 -17.06
C PHE A 378 4.24 3.65 -17.99
N ALA A 379 5.54 3.74 -18.26
CA ALA A 379 6.07 4.69 -19.23
C ALA A 379 5.50 4.48 -20.64
N THR A 380 5.07 3.26 -20.98
CA THR A 380 4.34 2.94 -22.22
C THR A 380 2.93 3.51 -22.25
N ASP A 381 2.30 3.78 -21.10
CA ASP A 381 0.92 4.28 -20.99
C ASP A 381 0.84 5.80 -20.76
N SER A 382 1.98 6.48 -20.81
CA SER A 382 2.07 7.90 -20.47
C SER A 382 1.50 8.85 -21.55
N MET A 383 1.26 8.34 -22.74
CA MET A 383 0.71 9.12 -23.85
C MET A 383 -0.77 8.76 -24.09
N PRO A 384 -1.64 9.73 -24.40
CA PRO A 384 -3.06 9.45 -24.64
C PRO A 384 -3.32 8.36 -25.66
N ALA A 385 -2.55 8.32 -26.75
CA ALA A 385 -2.69 7.30 -27.79
C ALA A 385 -2.37 5.89 -27.27
N SER A 386 -1.29 5.73 -26.50
CA SER A 386 -0.86 4.43 -26.00
C SER A 386 -1.72 3.90 -24.86
N LYS A 387 -2.47 4.76 -24.15
CA LYS A 387 -3.44 4.32 -23.12
C LYS A 387 -4.59 3.47 -23.67
N LEU A 388 -4.87 3.52 -24.95
CA LEU A 388 -5.90 2.71 -25.61
C LEU A 388 -5.38 1.36 -26.09
N GLU A 389 -4.06 1.14 -26.05
CA GLU A 389 -3.44 -0.12 -26.46
C GLU A 389 -3.64 -1.16 -25.35
N GLY A 390 -4.23 -2.32 -25.70
CA GLY A 390 -4.38 -3.45 -24.79
C GLY A 390 -3.02 -4.09 -24.43
N TRP A 391 -2.99 -4.78 -23.32
CA TRP A 391 -1.78 -5.50 -22.86
C TRP A 391 -1.48 -6.77 -23.67
N SER A 392 -2.51 -7.30 -24.32
CA SER A 392 -2.41 -8.43 -25.23
C SER A 392 -3.35 -8.24 -26.43
N ASP A 393 -3.28 -9.13 -27.42
CA ASP A 393 -4.21 -9.17 -28.56
C ASP A 393 -5.65 -9.56 -28.18
N ASN A 394 -5.88 -9.94 -26.92
CA ASN A 394 -7.20 -10.24 -26.39
C ASN A 394 -7.97 -8.93 -26.13
N ALA A 395 -9.17 -8.82 -26.72
CA ALA A 395 -10.03 -7.65 -26.55
C ALA A 395 -10.46 -7.38 -25.08
N ASN A 396 -10.37 -8.39 -24.22
CA ASN A 396 -10.66 -8.30 -22.78
C ASN A 396 -9.39 -8.11 -21.93
N SER A 397 -8.25 -7.78 -22.52
CA SER A 397 -7.03 -7.47 -21.76
C SER A 397 -7.11 -6.07 -21.13
N SER A 398 -6.41 -5.88 -20.02
CA SER A 398 -6.22 -4.56 -19.41
C SER A 398 -5.56 -3.57 -20.39
N PHE A 399 -5.78 -2.29 -20.17
CA PHE A 399 -5.22 -1.20 -20.97
C PHE A 399 -5.04 0.05 -20.10
N GLY A 400 -4.28 1.04 -20.58
CA GLY A 400 -3.87 2.19 -19.77
C GLY A 400 -5.02 3.01 -19.16
N TRP A 401 -6.16 3.14 -19.86
CA TRP A 401 -7.34 3.82 -19.31
C TRP A 401 -8.06 3.04 -18.21
N ALA A 402 -7.97 1.71 -18.19
CA ALA A 402 -8.50 0.91 -17.10
C ALA A 402 -7.63 0.99 -15.83
N MET A 403 -6.45 1.59 -15.92
CA MET A 403 -5.54 1.86 -14.80
C MET A 403 -5.52 3.36 -14.51
N GLY A 404 -6.69 3.94 -14.32
CA GLY A 404 -6.92 5.37 -14.10
C GLY A 404 -7.10 5.77 -12.65
N ALA A 405 -7.37 4.83 -11.76
CA ALA A 405 -7.44 5.07 -10.33
C ALA A 405 -6.08 5.56 -9.80
N GLN A 406 -6.09 6.22 -8.69
CA GLN A 406 -4.87 6.68 -8.02
C GLN A 406 -5.11 6.75 -6.52
N GLY A 407 -4.05 6.81 -5.73
CA GLY A 407 -4.16 6.86 -4.29
C GLY A 407 -3.04 7.65 -3.63
N LEU A 408 -3.36 8.20 -2.46
CA LEU A 408 -2.41 8.79 -1.54
C LEU A 408 -2.63 8.22 -0.15
N ALA A 409 -1.54 8.01 0.58
CA ALA A 409 -1.56 7.75 2.01
C ALA A 409 -1.59 9.06 2.78
N ALA A 410 -2.54 9.18 3.71
CA ALA A 410 -2.59 10.22 4.72
C ALA A 410 -2.28 9.62 6.09
N VAL A 411 -1.30 10.19 6.81
CA VAL A 411 -0.79 9.66 8.08
C VAL A 411 -0.78 10.75 9.14
N TRP A 412 -1.43 10.53 10.29
CA TRP A 412 -1.38 11.41 11.45
C TRP A 412 -0.19 11.06 12.33
N ALA A 413 0.93 11.74 12.13
CA ALA A 413 2.18 11.50 12.84
C ALA A 413 2.61 12.71 13.67
N GLU A 414 3.43 12.46 14.69
CA GLU A 414 3.98 13.50 15.55
C GLU A 414 5.06 14.32 14.83
N GLU A 415 5.84 13.65 13.98
CA GLU A 415 6.96 14.24 13.24
C GLU A 415 7.09 13.62 11.84
N ASN A 416 7.68 14.37 10.90
CA ASN A 416 8.04 13.80 9.61
C ASN A 416 9.40 13.07 9.71
N THR A 417 9.37 11.85 10.25
CA THR A 417 10.49 10.94 10.35
C THR A 417 10.04 9.52 10.03
N ARG A 418 10.95 8.65 9.58
CA ARG A 418 10.65 7.23 9.31
C ARG A 418 9.97 6.57 10.50
N GLU A 419 10.55 6.74 11.70
CA GLU A 419 10.03 6.15 12.92
C GLU A 419 8.62 6.64 13.26
N SER A 420 8.38 7.96 13.24
CA SER A 420 7.07 8.53 13.60
C SER A 420 5.97 8.11 12.61
N ILE A 421 6.28 8.07 11.30
CA ILE A 421 5.37 7.59 10.27
C ILE A 421 5.03 6.09 10.49
N MET A 422 6.05 5.26 10.72
CA MET A 422 5.86 3.84 11.00
C MET A 422 5.01 3.59 12.25
N GLN A 423 5.23 4.34 13.32
CA GLN A 423 4.44 4.24 14.55
C GLN A 423 2.98 4.66 14.32
N ALA A 424 2.73 5.73 13.56
CA ALA A 424 1.38 6.16 13.21
C ALA A 424 0.65 5.10 12.36
N MET A 425 1.33 4.48 11.41
CA MET A 425 0.79 3.38 10.61
C MET A 425 0.49 2.14 11.47
N LYS A 426 1.36 1.78 12.43
CA LYS A 426 1.10 0.70 13.39
C LYS A 426 -0.10 0.99 14.29
N ARG A 427 -0.33 2.25 14.65
CA ARG A 427 -1.54 2.68 15.38
C ARG A 427 -2.78 2.79 14.47
N ARG A 428 -2.62 2.59 13.14
CA ARG A 428 -3.69 2.71 12.14
C ARG A 428 -4.28 4.13 12.07
N GLU A 429 -3.53 5.14 12.47
CA GLU A 429 -3.93 6.55 12.36
C GLU A 429 -3.69 7.06 10.94
N THR A 430 -4.33 6.39 9.99
CA THR A 430 -4.14 6.57 8.55
C THR A 430 -5.46 6.53 7.83
N TYR A 431 -5.50 7.12 6.65
CA TYR A 431 -6.60 6.95 5.69
C TYR A 431 -6.11 7.12 4.25
N ALA A 432 -6.95 6.70 3.31
CA ALA A 432 -6.70 6.83 1.88
C ALA A 432 -7.43 8.02 1.28
N THR A 433 -6.85 8.63 0.25
CA THR A 433 -7.60 9.44 -0.71
C THR A 433 -7.29 8.99 -2.13
N THR A 434 -8.12 9.39 -3.09
CA THR A 434 -7.93 9.13 -4.52
C THR A 434 -7.14 10.25 -5.22
N GLY A 435 -6.31 10.99 -4.48
CA GLY A 435 -5.45 12.07 -4.98
C GLY A 435 -5.66 13.41 -4.27
N PRO A 436 -6.89 13.92 -4.12
CA PRO A 436 -7.14 15.15 -3.35
C PRO A 436 -6.67 15.01 -1.89
N ARG A 437 -6.01 16.04 -1.37
CA ARG A 437 -5.51 16.06 0.02
C ARG A 437 -6.61 16.51 0.98
N ILE A 438 -7.70 15.74 1.04
CA ILE A 438 -8.81 15.97 1.96
C ILE A 438 -8.31 15.73 3.39
N GLY A 439 -8.35 16.77 4.24
CA GLY A 439 -8.07 16.61 5.66
C GLY A 439 -9.22 15.89 6.35
N LEU A 440 -8.99 14.76 7.00
CA LEU A 440 -10.01 13.98 7.69
C LEU A 440 -9.56 13.62 9.10
N ARG A 441 -10.44 13.87 10.08
CA ARG A 441 -10.32 13.36 11.46
C ARG A 441 -11.60 12.61 11.84
N PHE A 442 -11.42 11.47 12.50
CA PHE A 442 -12.50 10.59 12.95
C PHE A 442 -12.20 10.12 14.37
N TYR A 443 -13.15 10.34 15.27
CA TYR A 443 -13.02 9.96 16.68
C TYR A 443 -14.29 9.25 17.14
N GLY A 444 -14.14 8.27 18.03
CA GLY A 444 -15.23 7.60 18.74
C GLY A 444 -15.11 7.79 20.24
N GLY A 445 -16.23 7.81 20.95
CA GLY A 445 -16.22 7.90 22.43
C GLY A 445 -17.61 7.96 23.01
N TYR A 446 -17.69 8.06 24.32
CA TYR A 446 -18.94 8.19 25.04
C TYR A 446 -19.10 9.61 25.61
N GLY A 447 -20.27 10.21 25.40
CA GLY A 447 -20.55 11.57 25.88
C GLY A 447 -19.79 12.67 25.16
N LEU A 448 -19.29 12.41 23.95
CA LEU A 448 -18.65 13.44 23.13
C LEU A 448 -19.69 14.47 22.67
N ASP A 449 -19.32 15.75 22.70
CA ASP A 449 -20.16 16.87 22.29
C ASP A 449 -19.60 17.50 21.00
N ALA A 450 -20.50 17.77 20.03
CA ALA A 450 -20.14 18.42 18.77
C ALA A 450 -19.57 19.84 18.96
N THR A 451 -19.87 20.53 20.05
CA THR A 451 -19.27 21.84 20.39
C THR A 451 -17.75 21.73 20.61
N ALA A 452 -17.26 20.56 20.93
CA ALA A 452 -15.85 20.28 21.00
C ALA A 452 -15.14 20.36 19.63
N LEU A 453 -15.85 20.21 18.50
CA LEU A 453 -15.32 20.44 17.14
C LEU A 453 -15.02 21.92 16.85
N GLU A 454 -15.68 22.84 17.56
CA GLU A 454 -15.48 24.28 17.39
C GLU A 454 -14.25 24.79 18.17
N ALA A 455 -13.76 24.00 19.13
CA ALA A 455 -12.56 24.35 19.88
C ALA A 455 -11.33 24.12 18.96
N SER A 456 -10.49 25.14 18.82
CA SER A 456 -9.24 25.12 18.07
C SER A 456 -8.18 24.13 18.61
N ALA A 457 -8.54 23.32 19.59
CA ALA A 457 -7.72 22.33 20.25
C ALA A 457 -8.17 20.90 19.89
N PHE A 458 -7.80 20.41 18.71
CA PHE A 458 -7.54 19.00 18.57
C PHE A 458 -6.19 18.72 19.27
N PRO A 459 -6.09 17.82 20.22
CA PRO A 459 -6.57 16.45 20.19
C PRO A 459 -7.66 16.15 21.21
N TYR A 460 -8.70 15.43 20.81
CA TYR A 460 -9.70 14.89 21.72
C TYR A 460 -9.18 13.77 22.63
N GLU A 461 -7.97 13.32 22.45
CA GLU A 461 -7.31 12.31 23.28
C GLU A 461 -7.33 12.68 24.77
N SER A 462 -7.25 13.97 25.07
CA SER A 462 -7.40 14.47 26.44
C SER A 462 -8.81 14.32 27.04
N SER A 463 -9.84 14.10 26.20
CA SER A 463 -11.25 13.87 26.61
C SER A 463 -11.63 12.38 26.69
N GLY A 464 -10.70 11.46 26.43
CA GLY A 464 -10.96 10.03 26.36
C GLY A 464 -11.58 9.58 25.03
N ALA A 465 -11.56 10.41 24.00
CA ALA A 465 -11.94 10.02 22.65
C ALA A 465 -10.85 9.16 21.99
N VAL A 466 -11.28 8.13 21.26
CA VAL A 466 -10.41 7.21 20.54
C VAL A 466 -10.29 7.68 19.09
N PRO A 467 -9.07 7.90 18.55
CA PRO A 467 -8.87 8.31 17.16
C PRO A 467 -9.14 7.17 16.17
N MET A 468 -9.17 7.51 14.88
CA MET A 468 -9.24 6.50 13.80
C MET A 468 -8.19 5.41 14.00
N GLY A 469 -8.53 4.17 13.62
CA GLY A 469 -7.69 2.99 13.82
C GLY A 469 -7.73 2.40 15.23
N GLY A 470 -8.27 3.10 16.21
CA GLY A 470 -8.38 2.65 17.60
C GLY A 470 -9.59 1.74 17.86
N GLU A 471 -9.67 1.29 19.10
CA GLU A 471 -10.75 0.41 19.61
C GLU A 471 -11.48 1.12 20.74
N LEU A 472 -12.79 1.00 20.77
CA LEU A 472 -13.63 1.58 21.80
C LEU A 472 -14.27 0.45 22.63
N ASP A 473 -13.91 0.39 23.90
CA ASP A 473 -14.50 -0.61 24.82
C ASP A 473 -16.02 -0.39 24.97
N PRO A 474 -16.83 -1.44 24.91
CA PRO A 474 -18.28 -1.30 25.03
C PRO A 474 -18.70 -0.82 26.42
N GLN A 475 -19.71 0.06 26.49
CA GLN A 475 -20.35 0.49 27.73
C GLN A 475 -21.81 0.05 27.74
N GLU A 476 -22.25 -0.61 28.82
CA GLU A 476 -23.60 -1.17 28.93
C GLU A 476 -24.75 -0.13 28.92
N SER A 477 -24.46 1.12 29.28
CA SER A 477 -25.49 2.15 29.54
C SER A 477 -25.55 3.31 28.56
N SER A 478 -24.65 3.36 27.56
CA SER A 478 -24.60 4.46 26.60
C SER A 478 -24.16 4.03 25.20
N ALA A 479 -24.78 4.62 24.18
CA ALA A 479 -24.32 4.45 22.80
C ALA A 479 -23.06 5.29 22.53
N PRO A 480 -22.11 4.79 21.74
CA PRO A 480 -20.96 5.58 21.33
C PRO A 480 -21.38 6.74 20.41
N VAL A 481 -20.66 7.84 20.51
CA VAL A 481 -20.77 9.00 19.62
C VAL A 481 -19.53 9.06 18.76
N PHE A 482 -19.71 9.33 17.46
CA PHE A 482 -18.62 9.51 16.52
C PHE A 482 -18.56 10.96 16.05
N LEU A 483 -17.37 11.53 16.04
CA LEU A 483 -17.10 12.88 15.55
C LEU A 483 -16.27 12.78 14.27
N VAL A 484 -16.77 13.39 13.20
CA VAL A 484 -16.09 13.46 11.90
C VAL A 484 -15.83 14.93 11.56
N HIS A 485 -14.60 15.23 11.17
CA HIS A 485 -14.24 16.53 10.62
C HIS A 485 -13.52 16.33 9.29
N ALA A 486 -14.08 16.87 8.21
CA ALA A 486 -13.50 16.82 6.88
C ALA A 486 -13.26 18.22 6.33
N MET A 487 -12.10 18.43 5.71
CA MET A 487 -11.71 19.68 5.07
C MET A 487 -11.35 19.41 3.61
N ALA A 488 -11.99 20.12 2.69
CA ALA A 488 -11.70 19.98 1.26
C ALA A 488 -10.26 20.37 0.93
N ASP A 489 -9.68 19.69 -0.05
CA ASP A 489 -8.44 20.13 -0.68
C ASP A 489 -8.72 21.43 -1.47
N PRO A 490 -8.03 22.55 -1.19
CA PRO A 490 -8.26 23.81 -1.88
C PRO A 490 -7.88 23.77 -3.38
N LYS A 491 -7.17 22.74 -3.83
CA LYS A 491 -6.80 22.53 -5.24
C LYS A 491 -7.74 21.57 -5.98
N SER A 492 -8.75 21.04 -5.31
CA SER A 492 -9.70 20.06 -5.86
C SER A 492 -11.15 20.55 -5.76
N GLY A 493 -12.11 19.67 -6.04
CA GLY A 493 -13.54 19.94 -5.92
C GLY A 493 -13.99 20.13 -4.47
N THR A 494 -15.23 20.65 -4.32
CA THR A 494 -15.87 20.77 -3.00
C THR A 494 -16.34 19.40 -2.50
N LEU A 495 -16.44 19.26 -1.17
CA LEU A 495 -17.01 18.05 -0.57
C LEU A 495 -18.51 17.95 -0.89
N ASP A 496 -18.94 16.82 -1.39
CA ASP A 496 -20.34 16.52 -1.67
C ASP A 496 -21.08 16.14 -0.39
N ARG A 497 -20.57 15.16 0.33
CA ARG A 497 -21.16 14.60 1.56
C ARG A 497 -20.13 13.92 2.45
N ILE A 498 -20.56 13.61 3.66
CA ILE A 498 -19.87 12.67 4.56
C ILE A 498 -20.82 11.50 4.82
N GLN A 499 -20.33 10.30 4.63
CA GLN A 499 -21.02 9.04 4.93
C GLN A 499 -20.28 8.27 6.00
N ILE A 500 -21.04 7.57 6.86
CA ILE A 500 -20.51 6.56 7.77
C ILE A 500 -21.00 5.20 7.27
N VAL A 501 -20.07 4.34 6.95
CA VAL A 501 -20.34 2.93 6.64
C VAL A 501 -20.13 2.13 7.92
N LYS A 502 -21.18 1.46 8.40
CA LYS A 502 -21.15 0.61 9.57
C LYS A 502 -21.21 -0.85 9.16
N GLY A 503 -20.18 -1.61 9.48
CA GLY A 503 -20.18 -3.07 9.38
C GLY A 503 -20.28 -3.71 10.76
N TRP A 504 -21.02 -4.82 10.89
CA TRP A 504 -21.12 -5.58 12.15
C TRP A 504 -21.50 -7.04 11.91
N VAL A 505 -21.24 -7.86 12.92
CA VAL A 505 -21.72 -9.25 13.00
C VAL A 505 -22.86 -9.30 14.01
N ASP A 506 -24.02 -9.82 13.61
CA ASP A 506 -25.18 -9.92 14.49
C ASP A 506 -25.10 -11.13 15.45
N GLU A 507 -26.12 -11.32 16.27
CA GLU A 507 -26.18 -12.43 17.25
C GLU A 507 -26.15 -13.80 16.57
N ALA A 508 -26.70 -13.92 15.36
CA ALA A 508 -26.68 -15.16 14.57
C ALA A 508 -25.31 -15.43 13.88
N GLY A 509 -24.40 -14.48 13.89
CA GLY A 509 -23.10 -14.58 13.22
C GLY A 509 -23.10 -14.04 11.80
N GLU A 510 -24.20 -13.43 11.35
CA GLU A 510 -24.34 -12.92 10.00
C GLU A 510 -23.67 -11.55 9.82
N ALA A 511 -23.03 -11.36 8.67
CA ALA A 511 -22.42 -10.10 8.27
C ALA A 511 -23.47 -9.08 7.85
N ASN A 512 -23.35 -7.86 8.35
CA ASN A 512 -24.27 -6.77 8.03
C ASN A 512 -23.50 -5.50 7.69
N GLU A 513 -24.04 -4.68 6.76
CA GLU A 513 -23.53 -3.37 6.41
C GLU A 513 -24.68 -2.36 6.34
N GLN A 514 -24.44 -1.13 6.79
CA GLN A 514 -25.37 -0.02 6.63
C GLN A 514 -24.63 1.30 6.42
N ILE A 515 -25.12 2.12 5.49
CA ILE A 515 -24.56 3.41 5.12
C ILE A 515 -25.46 4.52 5.64
N PHE A 516 -24.84 5.54 6.24
CA PHE A 516 -25.51 6.72 6.78
C PHE A 516 -24.95 7.98 6.15
N ASP A 517 -25.75 8.79 5.46
CA ASP A 517 -25.43 10.17 5.12
C ASP A 517 -25.50 11.02 6.40
N VAL A 518 -24.36 11.57 6.87
CA VAL A 518 -24.29 12.31 8.14
C VAL A 518 -24.11 13.81 7.94
N ALA A 519 -23.56 14.23 6.80
CA ALA A 519 -23.48 15.64 6.38
C ALA A 519 -23.45 15.75 4.85
N TRP A 520 -23.88 16.90 4.33
CA TRP A 520 -23.90 17.18 2.89
C TRP A 520 -23.78 18.68 2.59
N SER A 521 -23.37 19.01 1.36
CA SER A 521 -22.95 20.36 0.96
C SER A 521 -24.05 21.43 1.02
N SER A 522 -25.35 21.07 0.92
CA SER A 522 -26.46 22.01 0.97
C SER A 522 -27.73 21.38 1.56
N PRO A 523 -28.42 22.04 2.52
CA PRO A 523 -29.63 21.51 3.18
C PRO A 523 -30.77 21.15 2.23
N ASP A 524 -30.91 21.84 1.09
CA ASP A 524 -31.96 21.64 0.09
C ASP A 524 -31.74 20.39 -0.78
N ARG A 525 -30.61 19.69 -0.63
CA ARG A 525 -30.35 18.40 -1.28
C ARG A 525 -31.13 17.24 -0.67
N MET A 526 -31.51 17.34 0.59
CA MET A 526 -32.29 16.28 1.26
C MET A 526 -33.71 16.24 0.69
N GLN A 527 -34.10 15.08 0.20
CA GLN A 527 -35.44 14.84 -0.34
C GLN A 527 -36.41 14.36 0.77
N ALA A 528 -37.70 14.41 0.49
CA ALA A 528 -38.73 14.01 1.46
C ALA A 528 -38.70 12.52 1.82
N ASP A 529 -38.11 11.68 0.98
CA ASP A 529 -37.90 10.23 1.19
C ASP A 529 -36.59 9.91 1.95
N GLY A 530 -35.82 10.93 2.34
CA GLY A 530 -34.55 10.77 3.04
C GLY A 530 -33.34 10.54 2.12
N SER A 531 -33.54 10.52 0.79
CA SER A 531 -32.41 10.43 -0.16
C SER A 531 -31.78 11.80 -0.43
N LEU A 532 -30.49 11.80 -0.82
CA LEU A 532 -29.81 13.01 -1.26
C LEU A 532 -29.86 13.14 -2.79
N ARG A 533 -30.22 14.33 -3.29
CA ARG A 533 -30.00 14.64 -4.70
C ARG A 533 -28.51 14.66 -5.02
N PRO A 534 -28.12 14.31 -6.27
CA PRO A 534 -26.75 14.48 -6.72
C PRO A 534 -26.22 15.88 -6.42
N GLY A 535 -24.95 16.00 -6.10
CA GLY A 535 -24.27 17.28 -5.92
C GLY A 535 -24.12 18.08 -7.22
N PRO A 536 -23.70 19.32 -7.12
CA PRO A 536 -23.44 20.17 -8.29
C PRO A 536 -22.28 19.63 -9.12
#